data_b2c88c866e4f63df7a309fbfd5279641
#
_entry.id   b2c88c866e4f63df7a309fbfd5279641
#
_cell.length_a   1.000
_cell.length_b   1.000
_cell.length_c   1.000
_cell.angle_alpha   90.00
_cell.angle_beta   90.00
_cell.angle_gamma   90.00
#
_symmetry.space_group_name_H-M   'P 1'
#
loop_
_entity.id
_entity.type
_entity.pdbx_description
1 polymer ?
#
loop_
_entity_poly.entity_id
_entity_poly.type
_entity_poly.pdbx_seq_one_letter_code
_entity_poly.pdbx_strand_id
1 'polypeptide(L)'
;MQEIYRVKTSPVALSDNMIIGEKYRITFLTEALVRLEYSEDGVFEDRATQTVLFRDFPKTGYHVVRNADGIEVHTSMLHLIYNEKEFSSHGLSIQIKGNLSAYHSIWHYGEKVHDLQGTARTLDDVNGEVELGHGVVSRFGYSILDDSKSQILLDDGWIEPRKKGVSDLYFFGYGHDYKQALNDFYRLCGKTPMLPRYALGNWWSRYYKYSEESYMELMDKFDEKNIPFTVAVIDMDWHQVDVDPKYGSGWTGYTWNKKLFPDPKRFLGKLHGRGMHTTLNVHPADGVQGCEEMYVDMAKEMGVDYENEDPVVCDPASPKFMEAYFKYLHHPREAEGVDFWWIDWQQGSNCKVEGLDPLWIFNHFHYLDNKRDGRRPMTFSRYAGPGSHRYPIGFSGDTHITWESLDFQPYFTTTATNIGYGWWSHDIGGHMLGYKDDELTARWTQYGICLLYTSDAADE
;
A
#
# COMPACT_ATOMS: atom_id res chain seq x y z
N MET A 1 17.58 -9.90 -9.03
CA MET A 1 17.01 -8.53 -9.00
C MET A 1 18.12 -7.48 -9.00
N GLN A 2 17.84 -6.28 -9.53
CA GLN A 2 18.82 -5.19 -9.62
C GLN A 2 19.07 -4.56 -8.24
N GLU A 3 20.24 -3.94 -8.03
CA GLU A 3 20.63 -3.26 -6.78
C GLU A 3 19.61 -2.19 -6.32
N ILE A 4 18.90 -1.57 -7.28
CA ILE A 4 17.89 -0.55 -7.01
C ILE A 4 16.71 -1.05 -6.16
N TYR A 5 16.42 -2.35 -6.19
CA TYR A 5 15.32 -2.94 -5.45
C TYR A 5 15.66 -3.31 -4.00
N ARG A 6 16.93 -3.16 -3.60
CA ARG A 6 17.32 -3.41 -2.21
C ARG A 6 16.66 -2.43 -1.25
N VAL A 7 16.14 -3.00 -0.16
CA VAL A 7 15.54 -2.27 0.95
C VAL A 7 16.47 -2.37 2.16
N LYS A 8 16.74 -1.25 2.78
CA LYS A 8 17.50 -1.24 4.04
C LYS A 8 16.64 -1.82 5.16
N THR A 9 17.16 -2.84 5.83
CA THR A 9 16.50 -3.49 6.96
C THR A 9 17.49 -3.67 8.14
N SER A 10 16.96 -3.83 9.35
CA SER A 10 17.69 -4.26 10.54
C SER A 10 16.75 -5.16 11.38
N PRO A 11 16.50 -6.40 10.90
CA PRO A 11 15.39 -7.18 11.40
C PRO A 11 15.70 -8.02 12.64
N VAL A 12 16.95 -8.04 13.11
CA VAL A 12 17.36 -8.80 14.28
C VAL A 12 17.25 -7.94 15.53
N ALA A 13 16.50 -8.39 16.53
CA ALA A 13 16.42 -7.71 17.83
C ALA A 13 17.62 -8.05 18.73
N LEU A 14 17.86 -7.22 19.74
CA LEU A 14 18.90 -7.50 20.73
C LEU A 14 18.54 -8.76 21.55
N SER A 15 19.51 -9.65 21.76
CA SER A 15 19.33 -10.86 22.57
C SER A 15 18.90 -10.56 24.00
N ASP A 16 19.38 -9.45 24.59
CA ASP A 16 19.02 -9.00 25.93
C ASP A 16 17.53 -8.62 26.06
N ASN A 17 16.85 -8.42 24.94
CA ASN A 17 15.41 -8.10 24.87
C ASN A 17 14.54 -9.35 24.70
N MET A 18 15.13 -10.56 24.63
CA MET A 18 14.44 -11.80 24.31
C MET A 18 14.32 -12.72 25.52
N ILE A 19 13.15 -13.34 25.65
CA ILE A 19 12.90 -14.51 26.49
C ILE A 19 12.60 -15.66 25.55
N ILE A 20 13.45 -16.68 25.54
CA ILE A 20 13.38 -17.80 24.59
C ILE A 20 13.10 -19.08 25.36
N GLY A 21 12.05 -19.78 24.98
CA GLY A 21 11.75 -21.14 25.39
C GLY A 21 11.90 -22.13 24.22
N GLU A 22 11.47 -23.36 24.42
CA GLU A 22 11.61 -24.42 23.40
C GLU A 22 10.82 -24.11 22.12
N LYS A 23 9.56 -23.61 22.25
CA LYS A 23 8.63 -23.35 21.14
C LYS A 23 8.14 -21.92 21.07
N TYR A 24 8.64 -21.03 21.93
CA TYR A 24 8.23 -19.63 21.96
C TYR A 24 9.40 -18.69 22.08
N ARG A 25 9.19 -17.47 21.59
CA ARG A 25 10.07 -16.34 21.80
C ARG A 25 9.23 -15.08 22.07
N ILE A 26 9.56 -14.40 23.16
CA ILE A 26 8.93 -13.12 23.52
C ILE A 26 10.04 -12.06 23.48
N THR A 27 9.86 -11.04 22.65
CA THR A 27 10.85 -9.98 22.48
C THR A 27 10.26 -8.64 22.89
N PHE A 28 10.82 -8.00 23.90
CA PHE A 28 10.44 -6.67 24.37
C PHE A 28 11.20 -5.61 23.56
N LEU A 29 10.60 -5.11 22.47
CA LEU A 29 11.20 -4.06 21.66
C LEU A 29 11.21 -2.72 22.37
N THR A 30 10.14 -2.41 23.12
CA THR A 30 10.07 -1.34 24.11
C THR A 30 9.33 -1.83 25.35
N GLU A 31 9.17 -0.98 26.37
CA GLU A 31 8.36 -1.33 27.54
C GLU A 31 6.86 -1.50 27.24
N ALA A 32 6.41 -1.09 26.03
CA ALA A 32 5.03 -1.13 25.56
C ALA A 32 4.83 -1.92 24.24
N LEU A 33 5.90 -2.25 23.51
CA LEU A 33 5.87 -3.00 22.27
C LEU A 33 6.54 -4.36 22.43
N VAL A 34 5.76 -5.42 22.28
CA VAL A 34 6.22 -6.80 22.49
C VAL A 34 5.91 -7.65 21.27
N ARG A 35 6.93 -8.37 20.75
CA ARG A 35 6.75 -9.42 19.76
C ARG A 35 6.52 -10.75 20.45
N LEU A 36 5.50 -11.47 20.00
CA LEU A 36 5.07 -12.77 20.51
C LEU A 36 5.19 -13.78 19.38
N GLU A 37 6.07 -14.76 19.53
CA GLU A 37 6.29 -15.80 18.52
C GLU A 37 6.06 -17.19 19.11
N TYR A 38 5.36 -18.04 18.35
CA TYR A 38 5.22 -19.45 18.65
C TYR A 38 5.46 -20.29 17.40
N SER A 39 6.26 -21.35 17.53
CA SER A 39 6.55 -22.30 16.45
C SER A 39 6.73 -23.69 17.02
N GLU A 40 6.03 -24.69 16.48
CA GLU A 40 6.06 -26.08 16.95
C GLU A 40 7.45 -26.73 16.92
N ASP A 41 8.32 -26.29 16.03
CA ASP A 41 9.69 -26.78 15.91
C ASP A 41 10.74 -25.86 16.55
N GLY A 42 10.32 -24.79 17.22
CA GLY A 42 11.20 -23.83 17.88
C GLY A 42 12.06 -22.98 16.93
N VAL A 43 11.72 -22.95 15.63
CA VAL A 43 12.44 -22.12 14.64
C VAL A 43 11.70 -20.80 14.45
N PHE A 44 12.37 -19.70 14.73
CA PHE A 44 11.83 -18.34 14.67
C PHE A 44 12.40 -17.57 13.49
N GLU A 45 11.63 -16.62 12.96
CA GLU A 45 12.01 -15.84 11.80
C GLU A 45 12.70 -14.52 12.20
N ASP A 46 13.96 -14.37 11.84
CA ASP A 46 14.74 -13.16 12.12
C ASP A 46 14.91 -12.25 10.91
N ARG A 47 14.52 -12.68 9.71
CA ARG A 47 14.55 -11.84 8.51
C ARG A 47 13.43 -10.80 8.54
N ALA A 48 13.57 -9.75 7.73
CA ALA A 48 12.52 -8.77 7.51
C ALA A 48 11.31 -9.41 6.81
N THR A 49 10.14 -8.80 6.99
CA THR A 49 8.91 -9.19 6.31
C THR A 49 8.37 -8.04 5.46
N GLN A 50 7.32 -8.31 4.69
CA GLN A 50 6.58 -7.27 3.97
C GLN A 50 6.14 -6.11 4.89
N THR A 51 5.85 -6.41 6.14
CA THR A 51 5.38 -5.42 7.13
C THR A 51 6.51 -4.88 7.97
N VAL A 52 7.34 -5.74 8.56
CA VAL A 52 8.32 -5.39 9.60
C VAL A 52 9.74 -5.41 9.05
N LEU A 53 10.42 -4.25 9.08
CA LEU A 53 11.77 -4.08 8.55
C LEU A 53 12.84 -3.97 9.64
N PHE A 54 12.51 -3.44 10.83
CA PHE A 54 13.47 -3.07 11.85
C PHE A 54 13.05 -3.60 13.22
N ARG A 55 13.92 -4.36 13.85
CA ARG A 55 13.75 -4.86 15.24
C ARG A 55 14.94 -4.47 16.14
N ASP A 56 15.84 -3.65 15.64
CA ASP A 56 17.04 -3.15 16.35
C ASP A 56 16.70 -2.03 17.35
N PHE A 57 15.76 -2.30 18.24
CA PHE A 57 15.39 -1.40 19.32
C PHE A 57 16.43 -1.44 20.43
N PRO A 58 16.60 -0.36 21.23
CA PRO A 58 17.49 -0.34 22.37
C PRO A 58 17.16 -1.41 23.41
N LYS A 59 18.08 -1.66 24.32
CA LYS A 59 17.81 -2.52 25.45
C LYS A 59 16.63 -2.02 26.27
N THR A 60 15.66 -2.92 26.50
CA THR A 60 14.43 -2.66 27.24
C THR A 60 14.54 -3.16 28.66
N GLY A 61 14.03 -2.39 29.62
CA GLY A 61 13.94 -2.79 31.02
C GLY A 61 12.73 -3.69 31.27
N TYR A 62 12.97 -4.93 31.68
CA TYR A 62 11.90 -5.82 32.15
C TYR A 62 12.39 -6.74 33.26
N HIS A 63 11.46 -7.25 34.04
CA HIS A 63 11.70 -8.19 35.14
C HIS A 63 10.90 -9.47 34.90
N VAL A 64 11.54 -10.63 35.03
CA VAL A 64 10.95 -11.95 34.83
C VAL A 64 10.83 -12.67 36.18
N VAL A 65 9.64 -13.13 36.49
CA VAL A 65 9.36 -14.05 37.59
C VAL A 65 8.99 -15.41 37.01
N ARG A 66 9.67 -16.47 37.45
CA ARG A 66 9.32 -17.84 37.02
C ARG A 66 8.73 -18.59 38.20
N ASN A 67 7.63 -19.30 37.94
CA ASN A 67 6.94 -20.12 38.93
C ASN A 67 6.52 -21.47 38.32
N ALA A 68 5.77 -22.28 39.04
CA ALA A 68 5.34 -23.59 38.56
C ALA A 68 4.33 -23.54 37.39
N ASP A 69 3.67 -22.41 37.21
CA ASP A 69 2.61 -22.21 36.22
C ASP A 69 3.13 -21.53 34.94
N GLY A 70 4.39 -21.08 34.92
CA GLY A 70 5.02 -20.44 33.77
C GLY A 70 5.83 -19.19 34.12
N ILE A 71 5.72 -18.15 33.31
CA ILE A 71 6.45 -16.89 33.48
C ILE A 71 5.50 -15.70 33.64
N GLU A 72 5.91 -14.76 34.48
CA GLU A 72 5.35 -13.42 34.55
C GLU A 72 6.43 -12.42 34.18
N VAL A 73 6.12 -11.47 33.31
CA VAL A 73 7.05 -10.43 32.88
C VAL A 73 6.47 -9.06 33.12
N HIS A 74 7.24 -8.23 33.82
CA HIS A 74 6.86 -6.87 34.12
C HIS A 74 7.77 -5.87 33.42
N THR A 75 7.18 -4.92 32.70
CA THR A 75 7.81 -3.65 32.32
C THR A 75 7.19 -2.52 33.13
N SER A 76 7.56 -1.26 32.89
CA SER A 76 6.85 -0.13 33.46
C SER A 76 5.40 -0.01 32.93
N MET A 77 5.14 -0.48 31.71
CA MET A 77 3.87 -0.32 31.01
C MET A 77 3.00 -1.59 31.05
N LEU A 78 3.60 -2.78 31.08
CA LEU A 78 2.93 -4.04 30.86
C LEU A 78 3.17 -5.06 31.97
N HIS A 79 2.19 -5.95 32.17
CA HIS A 79 2.31 -7.19 32.90
C HIS A 79 1.85 -8.35 32.01
N LEU A 80 2.78 -9.19 31.57
CA LEU A 80 2.55 -10.36 30.74
C LEU A 80 2.56 -11.61 31.61
N ILE A 81 1.58 -12.51 31.42
CA ILE A 81 1.50 -13.83 32.07
C ILE A 81 1.43 -14.88 30.96
N TYR A 82 2.31 -15.87 31.02
CA TYR A 82 2.38 -16.93 30.03
C TYR A 82 2.76 -18.27 30.64
N ASN A 83 2.02 -19.32 30.26
CA ASN A 83 2.17 -20.69 30.79
C ASN A 83 3.21 -21.53 30.03
N GLU A 84 3.99 -20.94 29.12
CA GLU A 84 5.05 -21.55 28.30
C GLU A 84 4.58 -22.72 27.39
N LYS A 85 3.25 -22.80 27.08
CA LYS A 85 2.66 -23.78 26.18
C LYS A 85 2.20 -23.10 24.87
N GLU A 86 1.55 -23.84 23.98
CA GLU A 86 0.92 -23.25 22.79
C GLU A 86 0.06 -22.05 23.18
N PHE A 87 0.13 -20.97 22.38
CA PHE A 87 -0.62 -19.75 22.66
C PHE A 87 -2.12 -20.03 22.70
N SER A 88 -2.75 -19.63 23.79
CA SER A 88 -4.18 -19.79 24.00
C SER A 88 -4.72 -18.69 24.89
N SER A 89 -6.04 -18.48 24.88
CA SER A 89 -6.70 -17.45 25.69
C SER A 89 -6.52 -17.62 27.21
N HIS A 90 -6.32 -18.87 27.66
CA HIS A 90 -6.05 -19.18 29.08
C HIS A 90 -4.55 -19.22 29.41
N GLY A 91 -3.70 -19.28 28.37
CA GLY A 91 -2.25 -19.47 28.55
C GLY A 91 -1.43 -18.20 28.41
N LEU A 92 -1.93 -17.20 27.66
CA LEU A 92 -1.20 -15.96 27.39
C LEU A 92 -2.12 -14.76 27.57
N SER A 93 -1.75 -13.87 28.46
CA SER A 93 -2.44 -12.59 28.65
C SER A 93 -1.45 -11.45 28.89
N ILE A 94 -1.84 -10.25 28.51
CA ILE A 94 -1.06 -9.02 28.72
C ILE A 94 -1.97 -7.94 29.29
N GLN A 95 -1.66 -7.49 30.48
CA GLN A 95 -2.31 -6.36 31.14
C GLN A 95 -1.54 -5.06 30.89
N ILE A 96 -2.26 -4.00 30.55
CA ILE A 96 -1.72 -2.65 30.48
C ILE A 96 -1.81 -2.01 31.87
N LYS A 97 -0.70 -1.51 32.36
CA LYS A 97 -0.65 -0.78 33.64
C LYS A 97 -1.21 0.63 33.46
N GLY A 98 -1.67 1.24 34.54
CA GLY A 98 -2.12 2.64 34.53
C GLY A 98 -3.62 2.87 34.58
N ASN A 99 -4.45 1.82 34.86
CA ASN A 99 -5.91 1.95 35.08
C ASN A 99 -6.69 2.64 33.94
N LEU A 100 -6.38 2.30 32.68
CA LEU A 100 -7.03 2.91 31.53
C LEU A 100 -8.51 2.52 31.40
N SER A 101 -8.86 1.32 31.82
CA SER A 101 -10.22 0.79 31.82
C SER A 101 -10.38 -0.26 32.91
N ALA A 102 -11.53 -0.20 33.63
CA ALA A 102 -11.86 -1.20 34.64
C ALA A 102 -12.14 -2.59 34.07
N TYR A 103 -12.49 -2.68 32.78
CA TYR A 103 -12.99 -3.91 32.15
C TYR A 103 -12.18 -4.39 30.95
N HIS A 104 -11.30 -3.57 30.37
CA HIS A 104 -10.66 -3.83 29.09
C HIS A 104 -9.15 -3.54 29.10
N SER A 105 -8.50 -3.64 30.26
CA SER A 105 -7.05 -3.40 30.38
C SER A 105 -6.21 -4.67 30.20
N ILE A 106 -6.84 -5.81 30.01
CA ILE A 106 -6.18 -7.11 29.83
C ILE A 106 -6.60 -7.68 28.47
N TRP A 107 -5.61 -8.01 27.67
CA TRP A 107 -5.80 -8.80 26.46
C TRP A 107 -5.47 -10.27 26.73
N HIS A 108 -6.30 -11.16 26.24
CA HIS A 108 -6.02 -12.59 26.16
C HIS A 108 -5.77 -13.00 24.71
N TYR A 109 -4.86 -13.92 24.49
CA TYR A 109 -4.55 -14.39 23.14
C TYR A 109 -5.81 -14.85 22.40
N GLY A 110 -5.96 -14.38 21.17
CA GLY A 110 -7.11 -14.70 20.31
C GLY A 110 -8.35 -13.85 20.55
N GLU A 111 -8.36 -12.97 21.53
CA GLU A 111 -9.47 -12.02 21.71
C GLU A 111 -9.50 -10.97 20.60
N LYS A 112 -10.72 -10.63 20.17
CA LYS A 112 -10.94 -9.55 19.20
C LYS A 112 -10.44 -8.22 19.78
N VAL A 113 -9.58 -7.56 19.01
CA VAL A 113 -9.11 -6.22 19.37
C VAL A 113 -10.12 -5.18 18.93
N HIS A 114 -10.45 -4.24 19.82
CA HIS A 114 -11.30 -3.08 19.57
C HIS A 114 -10.43 -1.83 19.45
N ASP A 115 -9.73 -1.74 18.33
CA ASP A 115 -8.88 -0.58 18.02
C ASP A 115 -9.70 0.60 17.43
N LEU A 116 -9.00 1.68 17.07
CA LEU A 116 -9.60 2.84 16.42
C LEU A 116 -9.67 2.69 14.90
N GLN A 117 -9.52 1.47 14.40
CA GLN A 117 -9.49 1.09 13.00
C GLN A 117 -8.29 1.66 12.22
N GLY A 118 -8.06 1.17 11.04
CA GLY A 118 -7.08 1.61 10.07
C GLY A 118 -7.77 2.06 8.78
N THR A 119 -7.54 1.34 7.70
CA THR A 119 -8.09 1.68 6.39
C THR A 119 -8.54 0.43 5.61
N ALA A 120 -9.15 0.61 4.46
CA ALA A 120 -9.54 -0.46 3.55
C ALA A 120 -8.70 -0.43 2.27
N ARG A 121 -8.70 -1.54 1.56
CA ARG A 121 -8.00 -1.71 0.29
C ARG A 121 -8.56 -0.82 -0.81
N THR A 122 -9.89 -0.73 -0.89
CA THR A 122 -10.61 -0.01 -1.93
C THR A 122 -11.97 0.46 -1.46
N LEU A 123 -12.46 1.51 -2.08
CA LEU A 123 -13.84 2.01 -2.02
C LEU A 123 -14.55 1.85 -3.37
N ASP A 124 -14.06 0.97 -4.26
CA ASP A 124 -14.72 0.69 -5.55
C ASP A 124 -16.16 0.27 -5.32
N ASP A 125 -17.06 0.88 -6.08
CA ASP A 125 -18.51 0.63 -6.05
C ASP A 125 -19.14 0.79 -4.65
N VAL A 126 -18.56 1.66 -3.83
CA VAL A 126 -19.01 1.92 -2.46
C VAL A 126 -19.86 3.18 -2.40
N ASN A 127 -21.01 3.05 -1.76
CA ASN A 127 -21.88 4.16 -1.39
C ASN A 127 -21.88 4.32 0.15
N GLY A 128 -21.03 5.19 0.67
CA GLY A 128 -20.90 5.42 2.11
C GLY A 128 -19.82 4.57 2.76
N GLU A 129 -20.18 3.82 3.80
CA GLU A 129 -19.23 3.15 4.70
C GLU A 129 -18.83 1.74 4.24
N VAL A 130 -17.58 1.37 4.55
CA VAL A 130 -17.08 -0.01 4.44
C VAL A 130 -16.43 -0.45 5.76
N GLU A 131 -16.27 -1.76 5.93
CA GLU A 131 -15.47 -2.29 7.03
C GLU A 131 -13.99 -1.92 6.85
N LEU A 132 -13.39 -1.36 7.88
CA LEU A 132 -11.99 -0.97 7.90
C LEU A 132 -11.13 -2.02 8.60
N GLY A 133 -9.90 -2.19 8.13
CA GLY A 133 -8.90 -3.00 8.80
C GLY A 133 -8.43 -2.41 10.13
N HIS A 134 -7.53 -3.13 10.81
CA HIS A 134 -7.01 -2.75 12.11
C HIS A 134 -5.98 -1.62 12.04
N GLY A 135 -5.95 -0.80 13.11
CA GLY A 135 -4.89 0.16 13.41
C GLY A 135 -4.06 -0.29 14.61
N VAL A 136 -3.03 0.48 14.96
CA VAL A 136 -2.14 0.17 16.09
C VAL A 136 -2.47 0.95 17.37
N VAL A 137 -3.59 1.63 17.39
CA VAL A 137 -4.06 2.44 18.53
C VAL A 137 -5.49 2.08 18.93
N SER A 138 -5.82 2.18 20.21
CA SER A 138 -7.11 1.76 20.76
C SER A 138 -7.48 2.56 22.00
N ARG A 139 -8.79 2.76 22.22
CA ARG A 139 -9.29 3.33 23.48
C ARG A 139 -9.07 2.41 24.68
N PHE A 140 -8.92 1.12 24.45
CA PHE A 140 -8.59 0.14 25.51
C PHE A 140 -7.08 0.09 25.82
N GLY A 141 -6.29 0.88 25.08
CA GLY A 141 -4.87 1.06 25.30
C GLY A 141 -3.97 0.02 24.68
N TYR A 142 -4.51 -0.94 23.92
CA TYR A 142 -3.71 -1.93 23.20
C TYR A 142 -4.28 -2.26 21.82
N SER A 143 -3.39 -2.66 20.94
CA SER A 143 -3.73 -3.23 19.64
C SER A 143 -2.73 -4.31 19.23
N ILE A 144 -3.06 -5.09 18.21
CA ILE A 144 -2.24 -6.20 17.69
C ILE A 144 -1.97 -5.97 16.21
N LEU A 145 -0.71 -6.06 15.84
CA LEU A 145 -0.29 -6.19 14.45
C LEU A 145 0.11 -7.65 14.22
N ASP A 146 -0.67 -8.36 13.41
CA ASP A 146 -0.41 -9.76 13.05
C ASP A 146 0.48 -9.83 11.80
N ASP A 147 1.71 -10.29 11.99
CA ASP A 147 2.71 -10.47 10.94
C ASP A 147 2.87 -11.95 10.52
N SER A 148 2.07 -12.85 11.08
CA SER A 148 2.21 -14.31 10.90
C SER A 148 2.11 -14.77 9.45
N LYS A 149 1.41 -14.00 8.60
CA LYS A 149 1.18 -14.33 7.18
C LYS A 149 1.99 -13.48 6.21
N SER A 150 2.70 -12.45 6.70
CA SER A 150 3.53 -11.59 5.85
C SER A 150 4.67 -12.39 5.23
N GLN A 151 4.91 -12.20 3.94
CA GLN A 151 6.01 -12.85 3.24
C GLN A 151 7.36 -12.31 3.73
N ILE A 152 8.40 -13.10 3.58
CA ILE A 152 9.76 -12.74 3.97
C ILE A 152 10.36 -11.82 2.89
N LEU A 153 10.91 -10.70 3.30
CA LEU A 153 11.62 -9.77 2.42
C LEU A 153 13.11 -10.13 2.38
N LEU A 154 13.61 -10.43 1.18
CA LEU A 154 15.00 -10.77 0.95
C LEU A 154 15.87 -9.51 0.76
N ASP A 155 17.18 -9.68 0.94
CA ASP A 155 18.14 -8.59 0.81
C ASP A 155 18.19 -7.96 -0.58
N ASP A 156 17.82 -8.72 -1.62
CA ASP A 156 17.76 -8.23 -3.00
C ASP A 156 16.43 -7.53 -3.35
N GLY A 157 15.54 -7.37 -2.36
CA GLY A 157 14.23 -6.76 -2.49
C GLY A 157 13.12 -7.69 -2.96
N TRP A 158 13.44 -8.97 -3.23
CA TRP A 158 12.45 -9.98 -3.55
C TRP A 158 11.79 -10.52 -2.29
N ILE A 159 10.81 -11.40 -2.44
CA ILE A 159 10.07 -12.01 -1.36
C ILE A 159 10.07 -13.53 -1.45
N GLU A 160 9.99 -14.19 -0.30
CA GLU A 160 9.79 -15.63 -0.15
C GLU A 160 8.55 -15.93 0.68
N PRO A 161 7.86 -17.05 0.40
CA PRO A 161 6.78 -17.52 1.26
C PRO A 161 7.25 -17.74 2.68
N ARG A 162 6.45 -17.28 3.64
CA ARG A 162 6.71 -17.55 5.05
C ARG A 162 6.29 -18.98 5.40
N LYS A 163 6.99 -19.56 6.39
CA LYS A 163 6.61 -20.83 7.00
C LYS A 163 5.20 -20.76 7.57
N LYS A 164 4.37 -21.75 7.27
CA LYS A 164 3.00 -21.86 7.78
C LYS A 164 2.97 -22.37 9.22
N GLY A 165 1.90 -22.07 9.94
CA GLY A 165 1.65 -22.61 11.29
C GLY A 165 2.49 -21.94 12.37
N VAL A 166 3.08 -20.78 12.10
CA VAL A 166 3.76 -19.96 13.11
C VAL A 166 2.88 -18.80 13.53
N SER A 167 2.95 -18.38 14.78
CA SER A 167 2.40 -17.13 15.26
C SER A 167 3.52 -16.10 15.35
N ASP A 168 3.26 -14.88 14.88
CA ASP A 168 4.18 -13.74 14.97
C ASP A 168 3.37 -12.45 15.11
N LEU A 169 3.14 -12.05 16.34
CA LEU A 169 2.27 -10.93 16.69
C LEU A 169 3.08 -9.81 17.34
N TYR A 170 2.72 -8.57 17.07
CA TYR A 170 3.24 -7.40 17.78
C TYR A 170 2.13 -6.79 18.61
N PHE A 171 2.30 -6.83 19.92
CA PHE A 171 1.39 -6.23 20.89
C PHE A 171 1.81 -4.79 21.15
N PHE A 172 0.94 -3.84 20.82
CA PHE A 172 1.11 -2.39 21.04
C PHE A 172 0.34 -1.99 22.30
N GLY A 173 0.99 -1.91 23.45
CA GLY A 173 0.37 -1.63 24.73
C GLY A 173 0.68 -0.22 25.28
N TYR A 174 0.47 0.80 24.47
CA TYR A 174 0.86 2.19 24.76
C TYR A 174 -0.16 2.98 25.59
N GLY A 175 -1.25 2.34 26.00
CA GLY A 175 -2.33 3.09 26.63
C GLY A 175 -2.94 4.11 25.67
N HIS A 176 -3.04 5.36 26.11
CA HIS A 176 -3.52 6.46 25.28
C HIS A 176 -2.39 7.31 24.68
N ASP A 177 -1.14 6.86 24.76
CA ASP A 177 -0.04 7.53 24.05
C ASP A 177 0.01 7.07 22.59
N TYR A 178 -1.00 7.49 21.83
CA TYR A 178 -1.17 7.15 20.41
C TYR A 178 0.00 7.63 19.55
N LYS A 179 0.59 8.77 19.91
CA LYS A 179 1.74 9.31 19.15
C LYS A 179 2.97 8.42 19.31
N GLN A 180 3.23 7.90 20.51
CA GLN A 180 4.35 7.00 20.72
C GLN A 180 4.10 5.64 20.05
N ALA A 181 2.85 5.12 20.09
CA ALA A 181 2.48 3.91 19.37
C ALA A 181 2.77 4.02 17.86
N LEU A 182 2.37 5.13 17.23
CA LEU A 182 2.64 5.39 15.82
C LEU A 182 4.13 5.64 15.54
N ASN A 183 4.85 6.32 16.43
CA ASN A 183 6.28 6.52 16.29
C ASN A 183 7.04 5.18 16.27
N ASP A 184 6.70 4.27 17.18
CA ASP A 184 7.32 2.96 17.24
C ASP A 184 6.84 2.02 16.13
N PHE A 185 5.60 2.20 15.63
CA PHE A 185 5.15 1.56 14.40
C PHE A 185 6.00 1.98 13.19
N TYR A 186 6.24 3.28 13.00
CA TYR A 186 7.12 3.75 11.92
C TYR A 186 8.58 3.31 12.11
N ARG A 187 9.04 3.18 13.35
CA ARG A 187 10.35 2.61 13.63
C ARG A 187 10.43 1.15 13.26
N LEU A 188 9.39 0.36 13.58
CA LEU A 188 9.28 -1.07 13.31
C LEU A 188 9.11 -1.37 11.81
N CYS A 189 8.16 -0.68 11.18
CA CYS A 189 7.73 -0.95 9.80
C CYS A 189 8.44 -0.10 8.73
N GLY A 190 9.27 0.86 9.14
CA GLY A 190 9.88 1.85 8.27
C GLY A 190 9.10 3.16 8.22
N LYS A 191 9.79 4.24 7.90
CA LYS A 191 9.20 5.58 7.84
C LYS A 191 8.44 5.80 6.53
N THR A 192 7.41 6.63 6.59
CA THR A 192 6.81 7.20 5.38
C THR A 192 7.85 8.07 4.67
N PRO A 193 8.11 7.87 3.39
CA PRO A 193 9.07 8.68 2.65
C PRO A 193 8.55 10.09 2.38
N MET A 194 9.48 11.01 2.14
CA MET A 194 9.15 12.36 1.69
C MET A 194 8.69 12.33 0.23
N LEU A 195 7.52 12.91 -0.04
CA LEU A 195 7.01 13.07 -1.39
C LEU A 195 7.83 14.06 -2.23
N PRO A 196 7.84 13.91 -3.56
CA PRO A 196 8.24 14.99 -4.47
C PRO A 196 7.34 16.21 -4.25
N ARG A 197 7.90 17.42 -4.40
CA ARG A 197 7.14 18.65 -4.09
C ARG A 197 5.91 18.82 -4.99
N TYR A 198 6.00 18.41 -6.25
CA TYR A 198 4.89 18.54 -7.20
C TYR A 198 3.66 17.71 -6.78
N ALA A 199 3.86 16.63 -6.05
CA ALA A 199 2.77 15.81 -5.54
C ALA A 199 1.84 16.55 -4.56
N LEU A 200 2.33 17.61 -3.93
CA LEU A 200 1.56 18.44 -2.99
C LEU A 200 0.72 19.54 -3.68
N GLY A 201 0.73 19.57 -5.00
CA GLY A 201 -0.08 20.48 -5.79
C GLY A 201 -1.41 19.87 -6.22
N ASN A 202 -2.10 20.57 -7.09
CA ASN A 202 -3.37 20.13 -7.66
C ASN A 202 -3.13 19.19 -8.84
N TRP A 203 -3.90 18.11 -8.92
CA TRP A 203 -3.85 17.10 -9.98
C TRP A 203 -5.13 17.17 -10.79
N TRP A 204 -5.03 17.06 -12.12
CA TRP A 204 -6.18 16.85 -12.98
C TRP A 204 -6.27 15.38 -13.36
N SER A 205 -7.39 14.75 -13.06
CA SER A 205 -7.76 13.40 -13.47
C SER A 205 -9.21 13.40 -13.97
N ARG A 206 -9.49 12.63 -14.99
CA ARG A 206 -10.84 12.32 -15.44
C ARG A 206 -10.82 11.08 -16.32
N TYR A 207 -11.68 10.11 -16.04
CA TYR A 207 -11.97 9.04 -16.97
C TYR A 207 -12.75 9.61 -18.16
N TYR A 208 -12.04 10.00 -19.20
CA TYR A 208 -12.59 10.63 -20.40
C TYR A 208 -11.65 10.38 -21.59
N LYS A 209 -12.23 10.09 -22.76
CA LYS A 209 -11.48 9.83 -23.99
C LYS A 209 -10.89 11.12 -24.57
N TYR A 210 -9.82 11.61 -23.95
CA TYR A 210 -9.08 12.75 -24.45
C TYR A 210 -8.25 12.41 -25.68
N SER A 211 -8.06 13.40 -26.55
CA SER A 211 -6.95 13.47 -27.50
C SER A 211 -5.89 14.44 -26.99
N GLU A 212 -4.68 14.42 -27.60
CA GLU A 212 -3.66 15.45 -27.32
C GLU A 212 -4.27 16.87 -27.45
N GLU A 213 -5.04 17.10 -28.51
CA GLU A 213 -5.66 18.42 -28.77
C GLU A 213 -6.64 18.81 -27.65
N SER A 214 -7.62 17.96 -27.37
CA SER A 214 -8.68 18.27 -26.38
C SER A 214 -8.12 18.37 -24.96
N TYR A 215 -7.09 17.59 -24.63
CA TYR A 215 -6.41 17.69 -23.32
C TYR A 215 -5.67 19.04 -23.18
N MET A 216 -4.96 19.45 -24.24
CA MET A 216 -4.26 20.73 -24.24
C MET A 216 -5.22 21.93 -24.22
N GLU A 217 -6.34 21.88 -24.95
CA GLU A 217 -7.39 22.90 -24.88
C GLU A 217 -7.98 23.04 -23.47
N LEU A 218 -8.13 21.90 -22.77
CA LEU A 218 -8.59 21.94 -21.37
C LEU A 218 -7.55 22.60 -20.46
N MET A 219 -6.27 22.29 -20.65
CA MET A 219 -5.19 22.94 -19.88
C MET A 219 -5.14 24.46 -20.15
N ASP A 220 -5.37 24.88 -21.41
CA ASP A 220 -5.47 26.31 -21.76
C ASP A 220 -6.63 27.00 -21.02
N LYS A 221 -7.80 26.34 -20.94
CA LYS A 221 -8.96 26.85 -20.19
C LYS A 221 -8.67 27.01 -18.70
N PHE A 222 -7.92 26.07 -18.10
CA PHE A 222 -7.52 26.17 -16.71
C PHE A 222 -6.53 27.35 -16.50
N ASP A 223 -5.56 27.53 -17.40
CA ASP A 223 -4.64 28.65 -17.35
C ASP A 223 -5.36 30.00 -17.47
N GLU A 224 -6.34 30.12 -18.39
CA GLU A 224 -7.20 31.31 -18.53
C GLU A 224 -7.97 31.63 -17.24
N LYS A 225 -8.36 30.60 -16.47
CA LYS A 225 -9.05 30.73 -15.18
C LYS A 225 -8.11 30.88 -13.99
N ASN A 226 -6.81 30.87 -14.23
CA ASN A 226 -5.77 30.88 -13.18
C ASN A 226 -5.90 29.69 -12.20
N ILE A 227 -6.27 28.52 -12.69
CA ILE A 227 -6.35 27.28 -11.93
C ILE A 227 -5.06 26.48 -12.19
N PRO A 228 -4.10 26.47 -11.26
CA PRO A 228 -2.83 25.79 -11.48
C PRO A 228 -2.95 24.29 -11.22
N PHE A 229 -2.29 23.48 -12.06
CA PHE A 229 -2.09 22.07 -11.84
C PHE A 229 -0.60 21.72 -11.83
N THR A 230 -0.24 20.72 -11.03
CA THR A 230 1.13 20.21 -10.95
C THR A 230 1.27 18.81 -11.52
N VAL A 231 0.16 18.08 -11.66
CA VAL A 231 0.12 16.74 -12.23
C VAL A 231 -1.01 16.64 -13.24
N ALA A 232 -0.67 16.08 -14.40
CA ALA A 232 -1.61 15.65 -15.43
C ALA A 232 -1.75 14.12 -15.36
N VAL A 233 -2.93 13.65 -14.96
CA VAL A 233 -3.28 12.24 -14.99
C VAL A 233 -3.93 11.96 -16.34
N ILE A 234 -3.45 10.93 -17.05
CA ILE A 234 -4.02 10.49 -18.31
C ILE A 234 -4.53 9.07 -18.10
N ASP A 235 -5.85 8.93 -18.13
CA ASP A 235 -6.54 7.69 -17.86
C ASP A 235 -6.50 6.74 -19.08
N MET A 236 -7.10 5.57 -18.95
CA MET A 236 -6.85 4.36 -19.74
C MET A 236 -6.93 4.54 -21.27
N ASP A 237 -7.64 5.51 -21.81
CA ASP A 237 -7.66 5.77 -23.26
C ASP A 237 -6.32 6.29 -23.84
N TRP A 238 -5.28 6.50 -22.99
CA TRP A 238 -3.94 6.75 -23.49
C TRP A 238 -3.41 5.59 -24.32
N HIS A 239 -3.79 4.34 -23.98
CA HIS A 239 -3.47 3.14 -24.74
C HIS A 239 -4.64 2.71 -25.66
N GLN A 240 -4.38 1.71 -26.50
CA GLN A 240 -5.40 1.14 -27.36
C GLN A 240 -6.41 0.34 -26.55
N VAL A 241 -7.67 0.79 -26.51
CA VAL A 241 -8.79 0.11 -25.84
C VAL A 241 -9.71 -0.60 -26.84
N ASP A 242 -9.78 -0.11 -28.08
CA ASP A 242 -10.54 -0.72 -29.19
C ASP A 242 -9.66 -1.79 -29.86
N VAL A 243 -9.55 -2.96 -29.26
CA VAL A 243 -8.73 -4.09 -29.75
C VAL A 243 -9.62 -5.18 -30.36
N ASP A 244 -9.03 -6.05 -31.18
CA ASP A 244 -9.74 -7.25 -31.67
C ASP A 244 -10.17 -8.11 -30.46
N PRO A 245 -11.43 -8.57 -30.37
CA PRO A 245 -11.93 -9.38 -29.26
C PRO A 245 -11.10 -10.62 -28.92
N LYS A 246 -10.32 -11.13 -29.88
CA LYS A 246 -9.36 -12.23 -29.63
C LYS A 246 -8.29 -11.87 -28.58
N TYR A 247 -7.99 -10.58 -28.38
CA TYR A 247 -7.02 -10.08 -27.42
C TYR A 247 -7.65 -9.62 -26.10
N GLY A 248 -8.96 -9.85 -25.90
CA GLY A 248 -9.67 -9.49 -24.68
C GLY A 248 -10.47 -8.19 -24.79
N SER A 249 -10.68 -7.55 -23.65
CA SER A 249 -11.55 -6.36 -23.54
C SER A 249 -10.87 -5.04 -23.89
N GLY A 250 -9.55 -5.00 -23.99
CA GLY A 250 -8.79 -3.76 -24.10
C GLY A 250 -8.66 -2.98 -22.77
N TRP A 251 -9.05 -3.58 -21.65
CA TRP A 251 -8.91 -2.97 -20.31
C TRP A 251 -7.45 -2.84 -19.90
N THR A 252 -6.64 -3.87 -20.14
CA THR A 252 -5.19 -3.83 -20.00
C THR A 252 -4.56 -3.41 -21.33
N GLY A 253 -3.65 -2.44 -21.31
CA GLY A 253 -2.91 -2.03 -22.50
C GLY A 253 -1.66 -1.20 -22.19
N TYR A 254 -0.70 -1.21 -23.10
CA TYR A 254 0.59 -0.54 -22.95
C TYR A 254 1.05 0.19 -24.21
N THR A 255 0.31 0.05 -25.30
CA THR A 255 0.60 0.70 -26.58
C THR A 255 -0.19 1.99 -26.73
N TRP A 256 0.49 3.10 -26.96
CA TRP A 256 -0.17 4.39 -27.15
C TRP A 256 -1.25 4.34 -28.24
N ASN A 257 -2.39 4.90 -27.94
CA ASN A 257 -3.44 5.17 -28.93
C ASN A 257 -3.00 6.31 -29.84
N LYS A 258 -2.31 5.97 -30.94
CA LYS A 258 -1.76 6.95 -31.89
C LYS A 258 -2.82 7.78 -32.62
N LYS A 259 -4.10 7.38 -32.58
CA LYS A 259 -5.19 8.21 -33.11
C LYS A 259 -5.48 9.40 -32.19
N LEU A 260 -5.36 9.19 -30.89
CA LEU A 260 -5.60 10.22 -29.86
C LEU A 260 -4.30 10.98 -29.53
N PHE A 261 -3.19 10.28 -29.45
CA PHE A 261 -1.86 10.80 -29.10
C PHE A 261 -0.85 10.45 -30.17
N PRO A 262 -0.83 11.16 -31.34
CA PRO A 262 0.04 10.81 -32.47
C PRO A 262 1.54 10.86 -32.15
N ASP A 263 1.95 11.75 -31.26
CA ASP A 263 3.32 11.93 -30.77
C ASP A 263 3.33 12.11 -29.25
N PRO A 264 3.37 11.00 -28.50
CA PRO A 264 3.33 11.03 -27.04
C PRO A 264 4.46 11.87 -26.42
N LYS A 265 5.67 11.74 -26.92
CA LYS A 265 6.83 12.49 -26.42
C LYS A 265 6.64 14.01 -26.53
N ARG A 266 6.10 14.45 -27.66
CA ARG A 266 5.75 15.87 -27.86
C ARG A 266 4.64 16.30 -26.91
N PHE A 267 3.59 15.49 -26.75
CA PHE A 267 2.46 15.78 -25.87
C PHE A 267 2.91 15.89 -24.41
N LEU A 268 3.62 14.88 -23.89
CA LEU A 268 4.15 14.91 -22.51
C LEU A 268 5.15 16.07 -22.32
N GLY A 269 5.96 16.36 -23.33
CA GLY A 269 6.87 17.52 -23.32
C GLY A 269 6.15 18.87 -23.24
N LYS A 270 4.95 19.01 -23.83
CA LYS A 270 4.11 20.20 -23.68
C LYS A 270 3.59 20.35 -22.24
N LEU A 271 3.17 19.26 -21.60
CA LEU A 271 2.72 19.26 -20.20
C LEU A 271 3.88 19.62 -19.27
N HIS A 272 5.07 19.04 -19.46
CA HIS A 272 6.28 19.41 -18.73
C HIS A 272 6.66 20.88 -18.93
N GLY A 273 6.48 21.42 -20.15
CA GLY A 273 6.69 22.85 -20.45
C GLY A 273 5.80 23.78 -19.66
N ARG A 274 4.66 23.31 -19.15
CA ARG A 274 3.75 24.03 -18.23
C ARG A 274 4.12 23.84 -16.74
N GLY A 275 5.19 23.07 -16.44
CA GLY A 275 5.59 22.74 -15.06
C GLY A 275 4.77 21.60 -14.44
N MET A 276 4.01 20.87 -15.23
CA MET A 276 3.26 19.70 -14.78
C MET A 276 4.11 18.44 -14.87
N HIS A 277 3.86 17.49 -13.99
CA HIS A 277 4.34 16.10 -14.09
C HIS A 277 3.22 15.21 -14.63
N THR A 278 3.59 14.07 -15.19
CA THR A 278 2.64 13.20 -15.90
C THR A 278 2.59 11.80 -15.32
N THR A 279 1.40 11.23 -15.24
CA THR A 279 1.15 9.85 -14.87
C THR A 279 0.12 9.22 -15.80
N LEU A 280 0.34 7.94 -16.11
CA LEU A 280 -0.60 7.13 -16.87
C LEU A 280 -1.24 6.10 -15.95
N ASN A 281 -2.53 5.84 -16.17
CA ASN A 281 -3.25 4.74 -15.54
C ASN A 281 -2.79 3.41 -16.15
N VAL A 282 -2.66 2.36 -15.33
CA VAL A 282 -2.31 1.01 -15.77
C VAL A 282 -3.09 -0.06 -15.02
N HIS A 283 -3.71 -0.97 -15.78
CA HIS A 283 -4.45 -2.15 -15.30
C HIS A 283 -3.70 -3.42 -15.74
N PRO A 284 -2.73 -3.96 -14.98
CA PRO A 284 -1.83 -4.98 -15.50
C PRO A 284 -2.39 -6.41 -15.54
N ALA A 285 -3.62 -6.64 -15.10
CA ALA A 285 -4.13 -7.97 -14.79
C ALA A 285 -4.20 -8.93 -15.98
N ASP A 286 -4.56 -8.44 -17.19
CA ASP A 286 -4.71 -9.30 -18.37
C ASP A 286 -3.37 -9.62 -19.05
N GLY A 287 -2.25 -9.14 -18.48
CA GLY A 287 -0.93 -9.38 -19.02
C GLY A 287 -0.65 -8.60 -20.32
N VAL A 288 0.08 -9.19 -21.26
CA VAL A 288 0.46 -8.54 -22.52
C VAL A 288 -0.03 -9.35 -23.71
N GLN A 289 -0.86 -8.71 -24.52
CA GLN A 289 -1.54 -9.35 -25.65
C GLN A 289 -0.76 -9.18 -26.96
N GLY A 290 -1.03 -10.02 -27.96
CA GLY A 290 -0.36 -10.01 -29.24
C GLY A 290 -0.50 -8.71 -30.06
N CYS A 291 -1.47 -7.86 -29.71
CA CYS A 291 -1.67 -6.56 -30.36
C CYS A 291 -0.73 -5.45 -29.85
N GLU A 292 0.01 -5.68 -28.75
CA GLU A 292 0.88 -4.68 -28.16
C GLU A 292 2.20 -4.51 -28.94
N GLU A 293 2.68 -3.27 -29.10
CA GLU A 293 3.92 -2.96 -29.83
C GLU A 293 5.14 -3.74 -29.31
N MET A 294 5.22 -3.95 -27.97
CA MET A 294 6.34 -4.62 -27.31
C MET A 294 6.12 -6.13 -27.12
N TYR A 295 4.99 -6.67 -27.56
CA TYR A 295 4.60 -8.05 -27.28
C TYR A 295 5.65 -9.07 -27.73
N VAL A 296 6.12 -9.00 -28.97
CA VAL A 296 7.04 -10.00 -29.54
C VAL A 296 8.35 -10.11 -28.74
N ASP A 297 8.91 -8.97 -28.33
CA ASP A 297 10.16 -8.94 -27.58
C ASP A 297 9.97 -9.48 -26.16
N MET A 298 8.88 -9.10 -25.51
CA MET A 298 8.56 -9.60 -24.18
C MET A 298 8.19 -11.09 -24.19
N ALA A 299 7.41 -11.54 -25.17
CA ALA A 299 7.04 -12.95 -25.34
C ALA A 299 8.26 -13.84 -25.55
N LYS A 300 9.21 -13.43 -26.38
CA LYS A 300 10.50 -14.12 -26.58
C LYS A 300 11.29 -14.22 -25.28
N GLU A 301 11.40 -13.13 -24.53
CA GLU A 301 12.10 -13.13 -23.24
C GLU A 301 11.40 -14.04 -22.22
N MET A 302 10.09 -14.03 -22.20
CA MET A 302 9.30 -14.89 -21.31
C MET A 302 9.23 -16.35 -21.75
N GLY A 303 9.54 -16.65 -23.01
CA GLY A 303 9.46 -18.00 -23.60
C GLY A 303 8.04 -18.40 -23.97
N VAL A 304 7.22 -17.42 -24.33
CA VAL A 304 5.85 -17.61 -24.81
C VAL A 304 5.83 -17.76 -26.32
N ASP A 305 4.91 -18.56 -26.85
CA ASP A 305 4.77 -18.76 -28.31
C ASP A 305 4.16 -17.52 -28.96
N TYR A 306 5.02 -16.66 -29.45
CA TYR A 306 4.63 -15.40 -30.09
C TYR A 306 4.12 -15.60 -31.53
N GLU A 307 4.40 -16.74 -32.17
CA GLU A 307 3.90 -17.03 -33.54
C GLU A 307 2.39 -17.35 -33.49
N ASN A 308 1.93 -17.97 -32.42
CA ASN A 308 0.51 -18.21 -32.15
C ASN A 308 -0.17 -17.03 -31.42
N GLU A 309 0.57 -15.96 -31.14
CA GLU A 309 0.08 -14.80 -30.35
C GLU A 309 -0.45 -15.18 -28.95
N ASP A 310 0.15 -16.20 -28.31
CA ASP A 310 -0.20 -16.58 -26.94
C ASP A 310 0.07 -15.42 -25.97
N PRO A 311 -0.84 -15.06 -25.07
CA PRO A 311 -0.65 -13.91 -24.17
C PRO A 311 0.49 -14.15 -23.18
N VAL A 312 1.26 -13.11 -22.89
CA VAL A 312 2.17 -13.11 -21.73
C VAL A 312 1.33 -12.86 -20.48
N VAL A 313 1.08 -13.92 -19.73
CA VAL A 313 0.24 -13.87 -18.52
C VAL A 313 0.87 -12.97 -17.46
N CYS A 314 0.08 -12.14 -16.81
CA CYS A 314 0.49 -11.36 -15.66
C CYS A 314 0.91 -12.29 -14.50
N ASP A 315 2.20 -12.28 -14.15
CA ASP A 315 2.74 -13.11 -13.07
C ASP A 315 3.66 -12.27 -12.15
N PRO A 316 3.09 -11.39 -11.32
CA PRO A 316 3.87 -10.51 -10.45
C PRO A 316 4.70 -11.28 -9.41
N ALA A 317 4.39 -12.56 -9.17
CA ALA A 317 5.16 -13.43 -8.29
C ALA A 317 6.44 -14.00 -8.96
N SER A 318 6.69 -13.67 -10.23
CA SER A 318 7.88 -14.07 -10.99
C SER A 318 8.89 -12.93 -11.12
N PRO A 319 10.12 -13.06 -10.59
CA PRO A 319 11.17 -12.06 -10.80
C PRO A 319 11.42 -11.76 -12.29
N LYS A 320 11.40 -12.80 -13.11
CA LYS A 320 11.59 -12.69 -14.56
C LYS A 320 10.49 -11.85 -15.21
N PHE A 321 9.23 -12.08 -14.79
CA PHE A 321 8.12 -11.26 -15.28
C PHE A 321 8.28 -9.80 -14.87
N MET A 322 8.58 -9.53 -13.61
CA MET A 322 8.72 -8.15 -13.12
C MET A 322 9.88 -7.40 -13.79
N GLU A 323 10.98 -8.07 -14.09
CA GLU A 323 12.08 -7.48 -14.86
C GLU A 323 11.65 -7.15 -16.31
N ALA A 324 10.97 -8.07 -16.99
CA ALA A 324 10.43 -7.85 -18.33
C ALA A 324 9.34 -6.76 -18.33
N TYR A 325 8.47 -6.74 -17.32
CA TYR A 325 7.40 -5.77 -17.13
C TYR A 325 7.94 -4.33 -17.11
N PHE A 326 8.96 -4.04 -16.32
CA PHE A 326 9.57 -2.70 -16.33
C PHE A 326 10.32 -2.42 -17.63
N LYS A 327 11.12 -3.37 -18.10
CA LYS A 327 11.97 -3.21 -19.28
C LYS A 327 11.20 -2.89 -20.55
N TYR A 328 10.09 -3.59 -20.79
CA TYR A 328 9.37 -3.50 -22.06
C TYR A 328 8.15 -2.58 -21.99
N LEU A 329 7.45 -2.53 -20.82
CA LEU A 329 6.18 -1.83 -20.73
C LEU A 329 6.33 -0.40 -20.19
N HIS A 330 7.20 -0.20 -19.18
CA HIS A 330 7.27 1.05 -18.41
C HIS A 330 8.44 1.94 -18.80
N HIS A 331 9.67 1.43 -18.82
CA HIS A 331 10.86 2.25 -19.12
C HIS A 331 10.79 2.96 -20.48
N PRO A 332 10.25 2.35 -21.57
CA PRO A 332 10.08 3.09 -22.82
C PRO A 332 9.12 4.26 -22.69
N ARG A 333 8.02 4.10 -21.97
CA ARG A 333 7.02 5.18 -21.72
C ARG A 333 7.62 6.30 -20.85
N GLU A 334 8.42 5.94 -19.84
CA GLU A 334 9.16 6.91 -19.02
C GLU A 334 10.20 7.69 -19.83
N ALA A 335 10.86 7.06 -20.78
CA ALA A 335 11.77 7.73 -21.71
C ALA A 335 11.06 8.70 -22.68
N GLU A 336 9.74 8.55 -22.87
CA GLU A 336 8.88 9.47 -23.60
C GLU A 336 8.42 10.65 -22.73
N GLY A 337 8.44 10.51 -21.38
CA GLY A 337 8.10 11.59 -20.46
C GLY A 337 7.14 11.24 -19.34
N VAL A 338 6.82 9.97 -19.10
CA VAL A 338 6.02 9.56 -17.95
C VAL A 338 6.87 9.68 -16.68
N ASP A 339 6.40 10.40 -15.66
CA ASP A 339 7.16 10.65 -14.43
C ASP A 339 6.96 9.58 -13.37
N PHE A 340 5.75 9.06 -13.24
CA PHE A 340 5.37 7.99 -12.32
C PHE A 340 4.14 7.25 -12.82
N TRP A 341 3.68 6.21 -12.11
CA TRP A 341 2.60 5.35 -12.57
C TRP A 341 1.44 5.33 -11.60
N TRP A 342 0.21 5.35 -12.14
CA TRP A 342 -1.02 5.06 -11.44
C TRP A 342 -1.36 3.59 -11.66
N ILE A 343 -1.15 2.78 -10.59
CA ILE A 343 -1.44 1.35 -10.61
C ILE A 343 -2.86 1.16 -10.11
N ASP A 344 -3.77 0.94 -11.02
CA ASP A 344 -5.18 0.72 -10.74
C ASP A 344 -5.48 -0.79 -10.75
N TRP A 345 -5.17 -1.42 -9.62
CA TRP A 345 -5.38 -2.85 -9.43
C TRP A 345 -6.74 -3.11 -8.79
N GLN A 346 -7.74 -3.50 -9.59
CA GLN A 346 -9.13 -3.80 -9.18
C GLN A 346 -9.37 -5.31 -9.01
N GLN A 347 -8.41 -6.15 -9.35
CA GLN A 347 -8.47 -7.59 -9.18
C GLN A 347 -8.07 -7.97 -7.75
N GLY A 348 -8.60 -9.04 -7.22
CA GLY A 348 -8.42 -9.44 -5.83
C GLY A 348 -6.97 -9.63 -5.38
N SER A 349 -6.78 -10.27 -4.25
CA SER A 349 -5.48 -10.48 -3.58
C SER A 349 -4.83 -11.83 -3.88
N ASN A 350 -5.36 -12.62 -4.82
CA ASN A 350 -4.86 -13.97 -5.10
C ASN A 350 -3.79 -13.97 -6.20
N CYS A 351 -2.69 -14.69 -5.96
CA CYS A 351 -1.69 -15.02 -6.97
C CYS A 351 -1.17 -16.45 -6.78
N LYS A 352 -0.19 -16.87 -7.60
CA LYS A 352 0.42 -18.21 -7.51
C LYS A 352 1.12 -18.48 -6.17
N VAL A 353 1.56 -17.45 -5.47
CA VAL A 353 2.18 -17.56 -4.15
C VAL A 353 1.11 -17.26 -3.10
N GLU A 354 0.78 -18.25 -2.30
CA GLU A 354 -0.24 -18.13 -1.25
C GLU A 354 0.12 -17.04 -0.23
N GLY A 355 -0.84 -16.18 0.07
CA GLY A 355 -0.66 -15.06 1.01
C GLY A 355 0.07 -13.85 0.44
N LEU A 356 0.51 -13.91 -0.81
CA LEU A 356 1.09 -12.78 -1.50
C LEU A 356 0.02 -12.01 -2.26
N ASP A 357 -0.09 -10.73 -2.00
CA ASP A 357 -0.98 -9.83 -2.70
C ASP A 357 -0.26 -9.23 -3.94
N PRO A 358 -0.77 -9.41 -5.16
CA PRO A 358 -0.22 -8.79 -6.37
C PRO A 358 -0.10 -7.27 -6.25
N LEU A 359 -1.07 -6.62 -5.64
CA LEU A 359 -1.04 -5.17 -5.42
C LEU A 359 0.17 -4.75 -4.58
N TRP A 360 0.50 -5.52 -3.53
CA TRP A 360 1.69 -5.22 -2.73
C TRP A 360 2.96 -5.27 -3.58
N ILE A 361 3.10 -6.29 -4.45
CA ILE A 361 4.26 -6.43 -5.33
C ILE A 361 4.36 -5.26 -6.31
N PHE A 362 3.28 -4.89 -6.97
CA PHE A 362 3.28 -3.75 -7.87
C PHE A 362 3.65 -2.46 -7.14
N ASN A 363 3.07 -2.20 -5.96
CA ASN A 363 3.42 -1.02 -5.15
C ASN A 363 4.90 -1.00 -4.79
N HIS A 364 5.42 -2.12 -4.31
CA HIS A 364 6.81 -2.27 -3.89
C HIS A 364 7.78 -1.99 -5.05
N PHE A 365 7.62 -2.70 -6.17
CA PHE A 365 8.56 -2.59 -7.27
C PHE A 365 8.40 -1.31 -8.08
N HIS A 366 7.19 -0.81 -8.31
CA HIS A 366 6.99 0.50 -8.95
C HIS A 366 7.61 1.63 -8.13
N TYR A 367 7.43 1.60 -6.81
CA TYR A 367 8.04 2.60 -5.94
C TYR A 367 9.57 2.54 -5.99
N LEU A 368 10.15 1.33 -5.90
CA LEU A 368 11.59 1.15 -5.94
C LEU A 368 12.18 1.46 -7.32
N ASP A 369 11.52 1.08 -8.38
CA ASP A 369 11.95 1.36 -9.76
C ASP A 369 11.92 2.86 -10.06
N ASN A 370 10.93 3.59 -9.57
CA ASN A 370 10.79 5.02 -9.79
C ASN A 370 11.93 5.87 -9.21
N LYS A 371 12.74 5.34 -8.27
CA LYS A 371 13.94 6.02 -7.75
C LYS A 371 15.18 5.88 -8.66
N ARG A 372 15.08 5.15 -9.76
CA ARG A 372 16.20 4.74 -10.65
C ARG A 372 17.11 5.89 -11.04
N ASP A 373 16.57 7.08 -11.30
CA ASP A 373 17.33 8.26 -11.70
C ASP A 373 17.71 9.18 -10.54
N GLY A 374 17.72 8.67 -9.30
CA GLY A 374 18.05 9.44 -8.10
C GLY A 374 16.96 10.42 -7.66
N ARG A 375 15.78 10.36 -8.27
CA ARG A 375 14.61 11.17 -7.87
C ARG A 375 13.99 10.65 -6.57
N ARG A 376 13.19 11.47 -5.92
CA ARG A 376 12.29 10.99 -4.86
C ARG A 376 11.20 10.13 -5.51
N PRO A 377 11.12 8.84 -5.15
CA PRO A 377 10.15 7.96 -5.79
C PRO A 377 8.73 8.21 -5.31
N MET A 378 7.80 7.88 -6.19
CA MET A 378 6.37 7.92 -5.92
C MET A 378 5.66 6.87 -6.79
N THR A 379 4.58 6.33 -6.29
CA THR A 379 3.59 5.58 -7.06
C THR A 379 2.21 6.04 -6.65
N PHE A 380 1.23 5.93 -7.50
CA PHE A 380 -0.16 6.23 -7.19
C PHE A 380 -0.93 4.92 -7.26
N SER A 381 -1.42 4.42 -6.10
CA SER A 381 -1.97 3.06 -6.02
C SER A 381 -2.78 2.86 -4.74
N ARG A 382 -3.39 1.69 -4.61
CA ARG A 382 -4.27 1.34 -3.50
C ARG A 382 -3.51 0.81 -2.29
N TYR A 383 -4.17 0.79 -1.13
CA TYR A 383 -3.62 0.21 0.09
C TYR A 383 -3.54 -1.32 0.01
N ALA A 384 -2.37 -1.89 0.26
CA ALA A 384 -2.10 -3.32 0.18
C ALA A 384 -1.69 -3.94 1.54
N GLY A 385 -2.25 -3.45 2.62
CA GLY A 385 -1.97 -3.95 3.98
C GLY A 385 -0.94 -3.12 4.76
N PRO A 386 -0.67 -3.48 6.01
CA PRO A 386 0.30 -2.82 6.88
C PRO A 386 1.68 -2.72 6.22
N GLY A 387 2.34 -1.57 6.35
CA GLY A 387 3.60 -1.29 5.66
C GLY A 387 3.45 -0.54 4.33
N SER A 388 2.24 -0.44 3.76
CA SER A 388 1.98 0.29 2.49
C SER A 388 2.31 1.78 2.55
N HIS A 389 2.37 2.38 3.74
CA HIS A 389 2.80 3.77 3.92
C HIS A 389 4.20 4.07 3.39
N ARG A 390 5.00 3.03 3.12
CA ARG A 390 6.31 3.15 2.48
C ARG A 390 6.24 3.42 0.98
N TYR A 391 5.08 3.23 0.37
CA TYR A 391 4.85 3.34 -1.07
C TYR A 391 3.74 4.33 -1.39
N PRO A 392 3.92 5.64 -1.04
CA PRO A 392 2.91 6.65 -1.32
C PRO A 392 2.82 6.91 -2.83
N ILE A 393 1.65 7.30 -3.32
CA ILE A 393 0.47 7.88 -2.69
C ILE A 393 -0.68 6.87 -2.76
N GLY A 394 -1.61 6.95 -1.80
CA GLY A 394 -2.82 6.14 -1.80
C GLY A 394 -3.90 6.70 -2.74
N PHE A 395 -4.52 5.81 -3.50
CA PHE A 395 -5.75 6.01 -4.26
C PHE A 395 -6.84 5.12 -3.67
N SER A 396 -8.00 5.69 -3.35
CA SER A 396 -9.04 4.93 -2.63
C SER A 396 -9.93 4.09 -3.54
N GLY A 397 -9.99 4.38 -4.84
CA GLY A 397 -10.88 3.69 -5.78
C GLY A 397 -12.13 4.48 -6.14
N ASP A 398 -12.97 3.87 -6.95
CA ASP A 398 -14.10 4.46 -7.68
C ASP A 398 -15.34 4.51 -6.80
N THR A 399 -15.53 5.57 -6.02
CA THR A 399 -16.67 5.74 -5.12
C THR A 399 -17.91 6.29 -5.86
N HIS A 400 -19.10 6.05 -5.27
CA HIS A 400 -20.32 6.69 -5.74
C HIS A 400 -20.31 8.20 -5.50
N ILE A 401 -20.95 8.95 -6.42
CA ILE A 401 -21.15 10.41 -6.34
C ILE A 401 -22.36 10.67 -5.45
N THR A 402 -22.18 10.61 -4.12
CA THR A 402 -23.26 10.75 -3.14
C THR A 402 -22.79 11.49 -1.89
N TRP A 403 -23.74 12.03 -1.14
CA TRP A 403 -23.49 12.63 0.16
C TRP A 403 -22.97 11.61 1.16
N GLU A 404 -23.47 10.38 1.13
CA GLU A 404 -23.06 9.28 1.99
C GLU A 404 -21.57 8.96 1.80
N SER A 405 -21.11 8.96 0.55
CA SER A 405 -19.67 8.76 0.25
C SER A 405 -18.83 9.91 0.77
N LEU A 406 -19.27 11.18 0.56
CA LEU A 406 -18.55 12.34 1.09
C LEU A 406 -18.51 12.32 2.63
N ASP A 407 -19.59 11.98 3.30
CA ASP A 407 -19.65 11.92 4.77
C ASP A 407 -18.67 10.90 5.35
N PHE A 408 -18.45 9.79 4.64
CA PHE A 408 -17.50 8.76 5.07
C PHE A 408 -16.03 9.13 4.81
N GLN A 409 -15.72 9.90 3.79
CA GLN A 409 -14.34 10.22 3.37
C GLN A 409 -13.45 10.81 4.49
N PRO A 410 -13.91 11.78 5.31
CA PRO A 410 -13.10 12.30 6.41
C PRO A 410 -12.76 11.25 7.47
N TYR A 411 -13.71 10.35 7.77
CA TYR A 411 -13.49 9.25 8.70
C TYR A 411 -12.48 8.25 8.15
N PHE A 412 -12.68 7.79 6.92
CA PHE A 412 -11.78 6.89 6.20
C PHE A 412 -10.33 7.43 6.16
N THR A 413 -10.17 8.71 5.85
CA THR A 413 -8.85 9.35 5.74
C THR A 413 -8.16 9.48 7.10
N THR A 414 -8.92 9.84 8.15
CA THR A 414 -8.35 10.01 9.49
C THR A 414 -7.97 8.69 10.12
N THR A 415 -8.81 7.66 10.02
CA THR A 415 -8.52 6.34 10.59
C THR A 415 -7.32 5.66 9.91
N ALA A 416 -7.07 5.92 8.64
CA ALA A 416 -5.90 5.41 7.93
C ALA A 416 -4.58 5.82 8.61
N THR A 417 -4.53 6.96 9.29
CA THR A 417 -3.36 7.41 10.05
C THR A 417 -3.05 6.48 11.23
N ASN A 418 -4.02 5.73 11.75
CA ASN A 418 -3.84 4.76 12.83
C ASN A 418 -3.01 3.53 12.42
N ILE A 419 -2.80 3.34 11.11
CA ILE A 419 -1.89 2.36 10.53
C ILE A 419 -0.77 3.03 9.72
N GLY A 420 -0.51 4.30 9.98
CA GLY A 420 0.55 5.08 9.38
C GLY A 420 0.31 5.52 7.94
N TYR A 421 -0.86 5.26 7.36
CA TYR A 421 -1.15 5.51 5.94
C TYR A 421 -1.86 6.86 5.76
N GLY A 422 -1.09 7.95 5.69
CA GLY A 422 -1.60 9.33 5.73
C GLY A 422 -1.55 10.10 4.40
N TRP A 423 -0.93 9.55 3.34
CA TRP A 423 -0.83 10.23 2.04
C TRP A 423 -1.90 9.71 1.09
N TRP A 424 -3.07 10.36 1.10
CA TRP A 424 -4.19 10.02 0.24
C TRP A 424 -4.43 11.06 -0.85
N SER A 425 -4.80 10.55 -2.05
CA SER A 425 -5.44 11.28 -3.12
C SER A 425 -6.70 10.51 -3.51
N HIS A 426 -7.87 11.05 -3.17
CA HIS A 426 -9.16 10.46 -3.50
C HIS A 426 -9.73 11.08 -4.77
N ASP A 427 -10.71 10.45 -5.39
CA ASP A 427 -11.52 11.06 -6.44
C ASP A 427 -12.42 12.13 -5.83
N ILE A 428 -11.99 13.39 -5.97
CA ILE A 428 -12.68 14.53 -5.41
C ILE A 428 -13.86 14.89 -6.30
N GLY A 429 -15.05 14.55 -5.82
CA GLY A 429 -16.32 14.63 -6.56
C GLY A 429 -17.01 13.27 -6.67
N GLY A 430 -16.27 12.18 -6.38
CA GLY A 430 -16.69 10.80 -6.62
C GLY A 430 -16.46 10.40 -8.07
N HIS A 431 -16.72 9.14 -8.42
CA HIS A 431 -16.38 8.59 -9.73
C HIS A 431 -17.63 8.14 -10.52
N MET A 432 -18.56 7.43 -9.90
CA MET A 432 -19.65 6.77 -10.63
C MET A 432 -21.02 6.86 -9.93
N LEU A 433 -22.06 6.46 -10.64
CA LEU A 433 -23.40 6.18 -10.13
C LEU A 433 -24.03 7.31 -9.29
N GLY A 434 -23.92 8.53 -9.78
CA GLY A 434 -24.50 9.71 -9.14
C GLY A 434 -25.17 10.65 -10.14
N TYR A 435 -25.44 11.85 -9.65
CA TYR A 435 -25.97 12.93 -10.46
C TYR A 435 -25.24 14.23 -10.09
N LYS A 436 -25.26 15.18 -11.00
CA LYS A 436 -24.66 16.50 -10.77
C LYS A 436 -25.37 17.22 -9.64
N ASP A 437 -24.62 17.51 -8.59
CA ASP A 437 -25.04 18.32 -7.44
C ASP A 437 -23.94 19.35 -7.16
N ASP A 438 -24.24 20.63 -7.41
CA ASP A 438 -23.26 21.70 -7.27
C ASP A 438 -22.82 21.90 -5.81
N GLU A 439 -23.71 21.65 -4.83
CA GLU A 439 -23.36 21.73 -3.41
C GLU A 439 -22.45 20.56 -3.00
N LEU A 440 -22.78 19.34 -3.38
CA LEU A 440 -21.96 18.16 -3.14
C LEU A 440 -20.54 18.35 -3.72
N THR A 441 -20.46 18.79 -4.98
CA THR A 441 -19.19 19.08 -5.65
C THR A 441 -18.38 20.15 -4.91
N ALA A 442 -19.02 21.24 -4.47
CA ALA A 442 -18.36 22.29 -3.70
C ALA A 442 -17.85 21.79 -2.36
N ARG A 443 -18.62 20.96 -1.65
CA ARG A 443 -18.21 20.41 -0.35
C ARG A 443 -17.10 19.39 -0.50
N TRP A 444 -17.16 18.54 -1.52
CA TRP A 444 -16.11 17.57 -1.79
C TRP A 444 -14.79 18.27 -2.17
N THR A 445 -14.89 19.32 -2.99
CA THR A 445 -13.73 20.19 -3.30
C THR A 445 -13.12 20.82 -2.05
N GLN A 446 -13.95 21.36 -1.14
CA GLN A 446 -13.47 21.91 0.14
C GLN A 446 -12.76 20.87 1.00
N TYR A 447 -13.26 19.63 1.04
CA TYR A 447 -12.60 18.52 1.69
C TYR A 447 -11.27 18.16 0.99
N GLY A 448 -11.29 18.09 -0.35
CA GLY A 448 -10.12 17.74 -1.16
C GLY A 448 -8.92 18.66 -0.97
N ILE A 449 -9.14 19.95 -0.71
CA ILE A 449 -8.05 20.92 -0.43
C ILE A 449 -7.16 20.50 0.73
N CYS A 450 -7.68 19.71 1.68
CA CYS A 450 -6.92 19.20 2.84
C CYS A 450 -6.09 17.94 2.52
N LEU A 451 -6.19 17.41 1.31
CA LEU A 451 -5.57 16.17 0.86
C LEU A 451 -4.52 16.44 -0.23
N LEU A 452 -3.95 15.38 -0.78
CA LEU A 452 -3.32 15.44 -2.09
C LEU A 452 -4.47 15.50 -3.10
N TYR A 453 -4.70 16.68 -3.65
CA TYR A 453 -5.93 16.96 -4.39
C TYR A 453 -5.85 16.38 -5.80
N THR A 454 -6.63 15.33 -6.07
CA THR A 454 -6.93 14.84 -7.41
C THR A 454 -8.35 15.26 -7.74
N SER A 455 -8.51 16.19 -8.70
CA SER A 455 -9.82 16.54 -9.24
C SER A 455 -10.22 15.45 -10.22
N ASP A 456 -11.14 14.58 -9.84
CA ASP A 456 -11.87 13.77 -10.80
C ASP A 456 -13.19 14.47 -11.13
N ALA A 457 -13.38 14.79 -12.40
CA ALA A 457 -14.65 15.32 -12.85
C ALA A 457 -15.52 14.12 -13.22
N ALA A 458 -16.49 13.84 -12.37
CA ALA A 458 -17.53 12.88 -12.67
C ALA A 458 -18.10 13.12 -14.07
N ASP A 459 -18.35 12.05 -14.79
CA ASP A 459 -19.00 12.13 -16.08
C ASP A 459 -20.37 12.82 -15.95
N GLU A 460 -20.57 13.90 -16.74
CA GLU A 460 -21.88 14.49 -16.97
C GLU A 460 -22.72 13.60 -17.87
#